data_ac3571015ea41d039cff4df7d6e4ad5c
#
_entry.id   ac3571015ea41d039cff4df7d6e4ad5c
#
_cell.length_a   1.000
_cell.length_b   1.000
_cell.length_c   1.000
_cell.angle_alpha   90.00
_cell.angle_beta   90.00
_cell.angle_gamma   90.00
#
_symmetry.space_group_name_H-M   'P 1'
#
loop_
_entity.id
_entity.type
_entity.pdbx_description
1 polymer ?
#
loop_
_entity_poly.entity_id
_entity_poly.type
_entity_poly.pdbx_seq_one_letter_code
_entity_poly.pdbx_strand_id
1 'polypeptide(L)'
;AVNFPFLSPYFAFNFTLSENLFSGLVMLVVSIMTSTLTTRIKKQEQLRMESEKEKMRANLLRAVSHELRTPLTSIYGACSTVIENYDSLDKEKTIKLLGEACSDAQWLTRMVENLLSVTRIDSEKVTVQKTPTVLDELLDTVLVKFRKRYPEIPVELETPDAFIVIPMDSMLIQQVLMNLLENAALHAEGMTKLTLKVFTVGNRAVFEVTDN
;
A
#
# COMPACT_ATOMS: atom_id res chain seq x y z
N ALA A 1 45.33 23.15 15.52
CA ALA A 1 44.91 21.97 14.72
C ALA A 1 45.12 22.16 13.22
N VAL A 2 44.97 23.38 12.70
CA VAL A 2 45.13 23.67 11.26
C VAL A 2 46.56 23.43 10.75
N ASN A 3 47.55 23.51 11.65
CA ASN A 3 48.97 23.34 11.30
C ASN A 3 49.49 21.89 11.38
N PHE A 4 48.63 20.98 11.86
CA PHE A 4 49.07 19.60 12.11
C PHE A 4 49.58 18.85 10.87
N PRO A 5 48.91 18.87 9.68
CA PRO A 5 49.43 18.19 8.50
C PRO A 5 50.43 18.96 7.64
N PHE A 6 50.59 20.29 7.84
CA PHE A 6 51.30 21.15 6.89
C PHE A 6 52.59 21.77 7.40
N LEU A 7 52.89 21.70 8.71
CA LEU A 7 54.13 22.25 9.29
C LEU A 7 55.13 21.17 9.67
N SER A 8 56.41 21.41 9.34
CA SER A 8 57.48 20.51 9.73
C SER A 8 57.88 20.72 11.21
N PRO A 9 58.02 19.65 12.04
CA PRO A 9 57.84 18.25 11.69
C PRO A 9 56.36 17.88 11.48
N TYR A 10 56.10 17.23 10.36
CA TYR A 10 54.76 16.75 10.00
C TYR A 10 54.20 15.84 11.09
N PHE A 11 52.93 16.05 11.46
CA PHE A 11 52.19 15.26 12.47
C PHE A 11 52.72 15.44 13.94
N ALA A 12 53.53 16.46 14.21
CA ALA A 12 53.91 16.79 15.59
C ALA A 12 52.85 17.63 16.29
N PHE A 13 52.31 17.14 17.39
CA PHE A 13 51.44 17.88 18.28
C PHE A 13 52.32 18.71 19.24
N ASN A 14 52.44 20.00 19.00
CA ASN A 14 53.19 20.89 19.85
C ASN A 14 52.27 21.54 20.92
N PHE A 15 52.19 20.91 22.10
CA PHE A 15 51.32 21.35 23.22
C PHE A 15 51.92 22.52 24.03
N THR A 16 53.09 22.99 23.68
CA THR A 16 53.79 24.06 24.43
C THR A 16 53.28 25.48 24.10
N LEU A 17 52.50 25.62 22.99
CA LEU A 17 51.92 26.89 22.62
C LEU A 17 50.47 26.95 23.17
N SER A 18 50.22 27.93 24.07
CA SER A 18 48.89 28.18 24.68
C SER A 18 47.74 28.31 23.64
N GLU A 19 48.04 28.81 22.45
CA GLU A 19 47.10 28.96 21.32
C GLU A 19 46.62 27.62 20.79
N ASN A 20 47.46 26.58 20.73
CA ASN A 20 47.09 25.26 20.27
C ASN A 20 46.22 24.54 21.29
N LEU A 21 46.45 24.73 22.59
CA LEU A 21 45.63 24.21 23.67
C LEU A 21 44.21 24.81 23.67
N PHE A 22 44.14 26.14 23.50
CA PHE A 22 42.87 26.87 23.42
C PHE A 22 42.05 26.43 22.17
N SER A 23 42.71 26.35 21.01
CA SER A 23 42.06 25.86 19.77
C SER A 23 41.55 24.45 19.92
N GLY A 24 42.32 23.54 20.56
CA GLY A 24 41.89 22.15 20.83
C GLY A 24 40.66 22.10 21.75
N LEU A 25 40.64 22.94 22.80
CA LEU A 25 39.50 23.00 23.71
C LEU A 25 38.24 23.54 23.04
N VAL A 26 38.35 24.58 22.22
CA VAL A 26 37.23 25.12 21.45
C VAL A 26 36.68 24.09 20.49
N MET A 27 37.55 23.36 19.75
CA MET A 27 37.13 22.27 18.84
C MET A 27 36.42 21.14 19.59
N LEU A 28 36.85 20.77 20.78
CA LEU A 28 36.23 19.75 21.60
C LEU A 28 34.83 20.20 22.05
N VAL A 29 34.69 21.44 22.52
CA VAL A 29 33.38 21.99 22.93
C VAL A 29 32.41 22.04 21.74
N VAL A 30 32.85 22.53 20.58
CA VAL A 30 32.05 22.59 19.38
C VAL A 30 31.64 21.18 18.93
N SER A 31 32.55 20.20 18.99
CA SER A 31 32.25 18.81 18.65
C SER A 31 31.19 18.19 19.57
N ILE A 32 31.29 18.41 20.87
CA ILE A 32 30.29 17.94 21.84
C ILE A 32 28.94 18.62 21.61
N MET A 33 28.93 19.94 21.39
CA MET A 33 27.70 20.69 21.14
C MET A 33 27.01 20.20 19.86
N THR A 34 27.73 20.03 18.75
CA THR A 34 27.18 19.56 17.48
C THR A 34 26.68 18.12 17.60
N SER A 35 27.43 17.24 18.28
CA SER A 35 27.02 15.87 18.52
C SER A 35 25.73 15.79 19.36
N THR A 36 25.65 16.53 20.46
CA THR A 36 24.45 16.55 21.31
C THR A 36 23.25 17.17 20.61
N LEU A 37 23.45 18.24 19.84
CA LEU A 37 22.38 18.88 19.06
C LEU A 37 21.85 17.94 17.98
N THR A 38 22.74 17.30 17.23
CA THR A 38 22.37 16.32 16.18
C THR A 38 21.59 15.15 16.77
N THR A 39 22.01 14.63 17.92
CA THR A 39 21.32 13.54 18.60
C THR A 39 19.91 13.95 19.07
N ARG A 40 19.79 15.17 19.60
CA ARG A 40 18.48 15.72 20.01
C ARG A 40 17.54 15.89 18.83
N ILE A 41 18.04 16.46 17.72
CA ILE A 41 17.25 16.64 16.48
C ILE A 41 16.76 15.29 15.97
N LYS A 42 17.64 14.30 15.82
CA LYS A 42 17.26 12.94 15.37
C LYS A 42 16.21 12.29 16.28
N LYS A 43 16.38 12.43 17.60
CA LYS A 43 15.39 11.89 18.56
C LYS A 43 14.04 12.60 18.44
N GLN A 44 14.04 13.90 18.27
CA GLN A 44 12.82 14.68 18.09
C GLN A 44 12.10 14.33 16.77
N GLU A 45 12.86 14.11 15.72
CA GLU A 45 12.36 13.69 14.42
C GLU A 45 11.73 12.27 14.47
N GLN A 46 12.38 11.33 15.16
CA GLN A 46 11.83 10.00 15.41
C GLN A 46 10.50 10.06 16.18
N LEU A 47 10.45 10.80 17.29
CA LEU A 47 9.22 10.96 18.08
C LEU A 47 8.10 11.63 17.27
N ARG A 48 8.44 12.56 16.40
CA ARG A 48 7.49 13.20 15.50
C ARG A 48 6.93 12.20 14.49
N MET A 49 7.79 11.41 13.86
CA MET A 49 7.37 10.37 12.92
C MET A 49 6.50 9.30 13.59
N GLU A 50 6.84 8.86 14.81
CA GLU A 50 6.00 7.95 15.58
C GLU A 50 4.62 8.56 15.89
N SER A 51 4.58 9.82 16.33
CA SER A 51 3.32 10.52 16.59
C SER A 51 2.47 10.69 15.33
N GLU A 52 3.08 10.99 14.18
CA GLU A 52 2.39 11.08 12.90
C GLU A 52 1.84 9.72 12.46
N LYS A 53 2.61 8.65 12.65
CA LYS A 53 2.19 7.27 12.37
C LYS A 53 0.99 6.85 13.24
N GLU A 54 1.02 7.18 14.53
CA GLU A 54 -0.11 6.92 15.44
C GLU A 54 -1.36 7.71 15.08
N LYS A 55 -1.23 8.99 14.71
CA LYS A 55 -2.35 9.80 14.22
C LYS A 55 -2.94 9.23 12.93
N MET A 56 -2.09 8.81 12.00
CA MET A 56 -2.52 8.18 10.75
C MET A 56 -3.29 6.88 11.03
N ARG A 57 -2.80 6.03 11.92
CA ARG A 57 -3.50 4.81 12.36
C ARG A 57 -4.87 5.12 12.98
N ALA A 58 -4.94 6.10 13.87
CA ALA A 58 -6.20 6.49 14.51
C ALA A 58 -7.21 7.03 13.48
N ASN A 59 -6.77 7.84 12.53
CA ASN A 59 -7.61 8.36 11.46
C ASN A 59 -8.09 7.26 10.52
N LEU A 60 -7.22 6.33 10.17
CA LEU A 60 -7.56 5.16 9.34
C LEU A 60 -8.62 4.29 10.03
N LEU A 61 -8.43 3.97 11.31
CA LEU A 61 -9.40 3.19 12.09
C LEU A 61 -10.77 3.90 12.19
N ARG A 62 -10.77 5.23 12.33
CA ARG A 62 -12.00 6.02 12.35
C ARG A 62 -12.71 5.99 11.00
N ALA A 63 -11.97 6.20 9.91
CA ALA A 63 -12.52 6.14 8.56
C ALA A 63 -13.08 4.74 8.25
N VAL A 64 -12.33 3.68 8.53
CA VAL A 64 -12.76 2.30 8.35
C VAL A 64 -14.02 2.01 9.16
N SER A 65 -14.07 2.44 10.42
CA SER A 65 -15.25 2.23 11.28
C SER A 65 -16.49 2.92 10.73
N HIS A 66 -16.34 4.10 10.13
CA HIS A 66 -17.42 4.83 9.48
C HIS A 66 -17.90 4.10 8.22
N GLU A 67 -16.99 3.71 7.36
CA GLU A 67 -17.27 3.01 6.10
C GLU A 67 -17.87 1.61 6.32
N LEU A 68 -17.52 0.92 7.39
CA LEU A 68 -18.14 -0.36 7.76
C LEU A 68 -19.55 -0.20 8.33
N ARG A 69 -19.84 0.89 9.03
CA ARG A 69 -21.12 1.10 9.69
C ARG A 69 -22.27 1.26 8.69
N THR A 70 -22.05 1.95 7.59
CA THR A 70 -23.10 2.25 6.59
C THR A 70 -23.69 0.98 5.97
N PRO A 71 -22.90 0.09 5.34
CA PRO A 71 -23.45 -1.15 4.78
C PRO A 71 -23.98 -2.10 5.85
N LEU A 72 -23.38 -2.11 7.05
CA LEU A 72 -23.90 -2.93 8.15
C LEU A 72 -25.30 -2.47 8.60
N THR A 73 -25.52 -1.16 8.63
CA THR A 73 -26.86 -0.58 8.96
C THR A 73 -27.85 -0.89 7.84
N SER A 74 -27.45 -0.84 6.58
CA SER A 74 -28.27 -1.20 5.41
C SER A 74 -28.69 -2.67 5.47
N ILE A 75 -27.74 -3.59 5.69
CA ILE A 75 -28.00 -5.03 5.85
C ILE A 75 -28.99 -5.27 6.99
N TYR A 76 -28.72 -4.66 8.15
CA TYR A 76 -29.60 -4.81 9.31
C TYR A 76 -31.01 -4.28 9.01
N GLY A 77 -31.13 -3.10 8.40
CA GLY A 77 -32.42 -2.51 8.00
C GLY A 77 -33.19 -3.36 7.02
N ALA A 78 -32.53 -3.89 5.98
CA ALA A 78 -33.15 -4.78 5.01
C ALA A 78 -33.66 -6.07 5.67
N CYS A 79 -32.84 -6.72 6.49
CA CYS A 79 -33.25 -7.92 7.22
C CYS A 79 -34.40 -7.64 8.20
N SER A 80 -34.34 -6.56 9.00
CA SER A 80 -35.41 -6.18 9.94
C SER A 80 -36.72 -5.91 9.21
N THR A 81 -36.67 -5.17 8.09
CA THR A 81 -37.84 -4.87 7.26
C THR A 81 -38.50 -6.14 6.74
N VAL A 82 -37.72 -7.12 6.27
CA VAL A 82 -38.24 -8.40 5.80
C VAL A 82 -38.87 -9.19 6.95
N ILE A 83 -38.24 -9.22 8.13
CA ILE A 83 -38.74 -9.97 9.29
C ILE A 83 -40.04 -9.35 9.82
N GLU A 84 -40.07 -8.04 10.00
CA GLU A 84 -41.21 -7.31 10.59
C GLU A 84 -42.44 -7.30 9.66
N ASN A 85 -42.23 -7.35 8.37
CA ASN A 85 -43.31 -7.27 7.37
C ASN A 85 -43.47 -8.55 6.54
N TYR A 86 -43.05 -9.70 7.05
CA TYR A 86 -43.01 -10.96 6.32
C TYR A 86 -44.32 -11.31 5.59
N ASP A 87 -45.46 -11.13 6.26
CA ASP A 87 -46.80 -11.45 5.74
C ASP A 87 -47.36 -10.40 4.77
N SER A 88 -46.81 -9.18 4.77
CA SER A 88 -47.31 -8.03 4.00
C SER A 88 -46.39 -7.63 2.85
N LEU A 89 -45.13 -8.12 2.86
CA LEU A 89 -44.14 -7.77 1.83
C LEU A 89 -44.40 -8.62 0.57
N ASP A 90 -44.42 -7.93 -0.56
CA ASP A 90 -44.44 -8.60 -1.85
C ASP A 90 -43.12 -9.35 -2.11
N LYS A 91 -43.19 -10.49 -2.79
CA LYS A 91 -42.06 -11.35 -3.12
C LYS A 91 -40.95 -10.58 -3.86
N GLU A 92 -41.32 -9.68 -4.77
CA GLU A 92 -40.36 -8.88 -5.55
C GLU A 92 -39.58 -7.92 -4.64
N LYS A 93 -40.28 -7.23 -3.73
CA LYS A 93 -39.63 -6.36 -2.74
C LYS A 93 -38.72 -7.12 -1.77
N THR A 94 -39.16 -8.30 -1.35
CA THR A 94 -38.35 -9.17 -0.49
C THR A 94 -37.04 -9.58 -1.17
N ILE A 95 -37.12 -10.03 -2.43
CA ILE A 95 -35.94 -10.40 -3.23
C ILE A 95 -35.00 -9.20 -3.40
N LYS A 96 -35.56 -8.01 -3.67
CA LYS A 96 -34.77 -6.79 -3.84
C LYS A 96 -34.01 -6.43 -2.54
N LEU A 97 -34.69 -6.38 -1.39
CA LEU A 97 -34.08 -6.07 -0.10
C LEU A 97 -33.00 -7.07 0.27
N LEU A 98 -33.24 -8.36 0.09
CA LEU A 98 -32.23 -9.41 0.34
C LEU A 98 -31.07 -9.33 -0.65
N GLY A 99 -31.33 -8.96 -1.90
CA GLY A 99 -30.29 -8.74 -2.91
C GLY A 99 -29.37 -7.58 -2.53
N GLU A 100 -29.93 -6.46 -2.09
CA GLU A 100 -29.17 -5.30 -1.57
C GLU A 100 -28.32 -5.70 -0.35
N ALA A 101 -28.92 -6.41 0.62
CA ALA A 101 -28.19 -6.90 1.80
C ALA A 101 -27.03 -7.86 1.42
N CYS A 102 -27.23 -8.76 0.45
CA CYS A 102 -26.17 -9.63 -0.05
C CYS A 102 -25.03 -8.84 -0.73
N SER A 103 -25.37 -7.82 -1.52
CA SER A 103 -24.40 -6.95 -2.17
C SER A 103 -23.54 -6.20 -1.15
N ASP A 104 -24.17 -5.63 -0.14
CA ASP A 104 -23.48 -4.92 0.97
C ASP A 104 -22.60 -5.87 1.79
N ALA A 105 -23.03 -7.10 2.04
CA ALA A 105 -22.22 -8.12 2.71
C ALA A 105 -20.99 -8.49 1.90
N GLN A 106 -21.12 -8.65 0.58
CA GLN A 106 -19.99 -8.90 -0.31
C GLN A 106 -19.02 -7.74 -0.36
N TRP A 107 -19.53 -6.50 -0.35
CA TRP A 107 -18.71 -5.30 -0.26
C TRP A 107 -17.90 -5.25 1.04
N LEU A 108 -18.53 -5.54 2.19
CA LEU A 108 -17.86 -5.64 3.49
C LEU A 108 -16.74 -6.68 3.49
N THR A 109 -16.98 -7.84 2.91
CA THR A 109 -15.97 -8.90 2.81
C THR A 109 -14.74 -8.40 2.04
N ARG A 110 -14.95 -7.75 0.90
CA ARG A 110 -13.84 -7.15 0.11
C ARG A 110 -13.07 -6.08 0.88
N MET A 111 -13.79 -5.22 1.60
CA MET A 111 -13.16 -4.16 2.39
C MET A 111 -12.27 -4.72 3.50
N VAL A 112 -12.73 -5.78 4.19
CA VAL A 112 -11.93 -6.47 5.22
C VAL A 112 -10.70 -7.13 4.60
N GLU A 113 -10.81 -7.80 3.45
CA GLU A 113 -9.68 -8.39 2.73
C GLU A 113 -8.64 -7.34 2.35
N ASN A 114 -9.06 -6.19 1.84
CA ASN A 114 -8.18 -5.08 1.50
C ASN A 114 -7.49 -4.50 2.74
N LEU A 115 -8.21 -4.34 3.85
CA LEU A 115 -7.65 -3.85 5.12
C LEU A 115 -6.60 -4.82 5.68
N LEU A 116 -6.87 -6.11 5.65
CA LEU A 116 -5.91 -7.15 6.07
C LEU A 116 -4.66 -7.15 5.19
N SER A 117 -4.79 -6.87 3.91
CA SER A 117 -3.65 -6.74 3.00
C SER A 117 -2.77 -5.55 3.36
N VAL A 118 -3.35 -4.39 3.68
CA VAL A 118 -2.60 -3.21 4.13
C VAL A 118 -1.90 -3.47 5.47
N THR A 119 -2.57 -4.10 6.44
CA THR A 119 -1.98 -4.40 7.74
C THR A 119 -0.86 -5.46 7.68
N ARG A 120 -0.91 -6.38 6.73
CA ARG A 120 0.18 -7.32 6.47
C ARG A 120 1.44 -6.64 5.94
N ILE A 121 1.30 -5.62 5.11
CA ILE A 121 2.42 -4.86 4.55
C ILE A 121 3.10 -4.00 5.64
N ASP A 122 2.35 -3.49 6.61
CA ASP A 122 2.84 -2.62 7.69
C ASP A 122 3.55 -3.39 8.82
N SER A 123 3.32 -4.71 8.92
CA SER A 123 4.11 -5.56 9.81
C SER A 123 5.47 -5.81 9.17
N GLU A 124 6.56 -5.42 9.84
CA GLU A 124 7.99 -5.49 9.43
C GLU A 124 8.48 -6.88 8.93
N LYS A 125 7.58 -7.80 8.61
CA LYS A 125 7.84 -9.20 8.25
C LYS A 125 7.27 -9.64 6.90
N VAL A 126 6.77 -8.76 6.04
CA VAL A 126 6.44 -9.19 4.67
C VAL A 126 7.72 -9.33 3.88
N THR A 127 8.33 -10.49 3.98
CA THR A 127 9.37 -10.90 3.04
C THR A 127 8.68 -11.21 1.70
N VAL A 128 8.77 -10.28 0.76
CA VAL A 128 8.33 -10.51 -0.63
C VAL A 128 9.12 -11.70 -1.17
N GLN A 129 8.44 -12.81 -1.41
CA GLN A 129 9.05 -14.04 -1.95
C GLN A 129 9.07 -13.97 -3.47
N LYS A 130 10.19 -13.50 -4.03
CA LYS A 130 10.38 -13.46 -5.48
C LYS A 130 10.71 -14.83 -6.02
N THR A 131 9.73 -15.48 -6.63
CA THR A 131 9.90 -16.73 -7.36
C THR A 131 9.82 -16.46 -8.88
N PRO A 132 10.61 -17.18 -9.71
CA PRO A 132 10.43 -17.10 -11.16
C PRO A 132 8.99 -17.46 -11.54
N THR A 133 8.27 -16.51 -12.09
CA THR A 133 6.85 -16.67 -12.44
C THR A 133 6.70 -16.44 -13.94
N VAL A 134 6.01 -17.36 -14.60
CA VAL A 134 5.66 -17.24 -16.03
C VAL A 134 4.55 -16.20 -16.16
N LEU A 135 4.75 -15.20 -17.00
CA LEU A 135 3.83 -14.08 -17.17
C LEU A 135 2.44 -14.55 -17.60
N ASP A 136 2.38 -15.43 -18.59
CA ASP A 136 1.11 -15.90 -19.17
C ASP A 136 0.28 -16.67 -18.14
N GLU A 137 0.89 -17.53 -17.32
CA GLU A 137 0.19 -18.26 -16.24
C GLU A 137 -0.39 -17.30 -15.17
N LEU A 138 0.34 -16.24 -14.85
CA LEU A 138 -0.13 -15.22 -13.93
C LEU A 138 -1.36 -14.50 -14.49
N LEU A 139 -1.29 -14.07 -15.75
CA LEU A 139 -2.36 -13.32 -16.41
C LEU A 139 -3.60 -14.19 -16.61
N ASP A 140 -3.44 -15.43 -17.04
CA ASP A 140 -4.54 -16.40 -17.16
C ASP A 140 -5.24 -16.60 -15.82
N THR A 141 -4.48 -16.78 -14.74
CA THR A 141 -5.06 -16.94 -13.41
C THR A 141 -5.89 -15.72 -12.99
N VAL A 142 -5.39 -14.51 -13.24
CA VAL A 142 -6.08 -13.25 -12.94
C VAL A 142 -7.36 -13.14 -13.78
N LEU A 143 -7.27 -13.36 -15.09
CA LEU A 143 -8.41 -13.24 -16.00
C LEU A 143 -9.50 -14.26 -15.73
N VAL A 144 -9.14 -15.52 -15.43
CA VAL A 144 -10.12 -16.55 -15.04
C VAL A 144 -10.87 -16.14 -13.76
N LYS A 145 -10.15 -15.63 -12.75
CA LYS A 145 -10.78 -15.15 -11.51
C LYS A 145 -11.68 -13.94 -11.77
N PHE A 146 -11.22 -13.00 -12.59
CA PHE A 146 -11.98 -11.79 -12.92
C PHE A 146 -13.26 -12.13 -13.71
N ARG A 147 -13.16 -12.90 -14.78
CA ARG A 147 -14.32 -13.32 -15.60
C ARG A 147 -15.35 -14.11 -14.82
N LYS A 148 -14.91 -14.93 -13.86
CA LYS A 148 -15.86 -15.65 -12.97
C LYS A 148 -16.69 -14.70 -12.13
N ARG A 149 -16.13 -13.55 -11.76
CA ARG A 149 -16.77 -12.57 -10.86
C ARG A 149 -17.56 -11.49 -11.62
N TYR A 150 -17.05 -11.13 -12.80
CA TYR A 150 -17.62 -10.11 -13.69
C TYR A 150 -17.81 -10.66 -15.11
N PRO A 151 -18.76 -11.61 -15.31
CA PRO A 151 -18.93 -12.28 -16.60
C PRO A 151 -19.37 -11.35 -17.72
N GLU A 152 -20.05 -10.24 -17.37
CA GLU A 152 -20.57 -9.27 -18.34
C GLU A 152 -19.51 -8.25 -18.81
N ILE A 153 -18.32 -8.22 -18.19
CA ILE A 153 -17.28 -7.26 -18.51
C ILE A 153 -16.16 -7.95 -19.29
N PRO A 154 -16.07 -7.71 -20.61
CA PRO A 154 -14.99 -8.27 -21.42
C PRO A 154 -13.66 -7.55 -21.11
N VAL A 155 -12.62 -8.33 -20.85
CA VAL A 155 -11.25 -7.80 -20.69
C VAL A 155 -10.44 -8.22 -21.91
N GLU A 156 -9.90 -7.24 -22.61
CA GLU A 156 -8.89 -7.46 -23.65
C GLU A 156 -7.50 -7.58 -23.03
N LEU A 157 -6.77 -8.59 -23.45
CA LEU A 157 -5.39 -8.82 -23.01
C LEU A 157 -4.43 -8.49 -24.14
N GLU A 158 -3.49 -7.57 -23.88
CA GLU A 158 -2.38 -7.25 -24.77
C GLU A 158 -1.05 -7.66 -24.13
N THR A 159 -0.39 -8.68 -24.65
CA THR A 159 0.90 -9.18 -24.16
C THR A 159 1.91 -9.24 -25.28
N PRO A 160 3.22 -9.16 -24.97
CA PRO A 160 4.28 -9.45 -25.93
C PRO A 160 4.22 -10.93 -26.38
N ASP A 161 4.53 -11.21 -27.64
CA ASP A 161 4.61 -12.58 -28.17
C ASP A 161 5.77 -13.42 -27.60
N ALA A 162 6.58 -12.86 -26.71
CA ALA A 162 7.74 -13.49 -26.14
C ALA A 162 7.41 -14.23 -24.84
N PHE A 163 8.00 -15.40 -24.64
CA PHE A 163 7.95 -16.10 -23.35
C PHE A 163 8.72 -15.31 -22.28
N ILE A 164 8.02 -14.81 -21.28
CA ILE A 164 8.58 -13.93 -20.25
C ILE A 164 8.44 -14.58 -18.88
N VAL A 165 9.58 -14.69 -18.18
CA VAL A 165 9.64 -15.13 -16.78
C VAL A 165 10.17 -13.99 -15.92
N ILE A 166 9.40 -13.62 -14.88
CA ILE A 166 9.72 -12.49 -14.01
C ILE A 166 9.85 -12.99 -12.58
N PRO A 167 10.95 -12.68 -11.87
CA PRO A 167 11.07 -12.98 -10.44
C PRO A 167 10.16 -12.03 -9.64
N MET A 168 9.01 -12.54 -9.21
CA MET A 168 8.00 -11.77 -8.47
C MET A 168 7.28 -12.63 -7.42
N ASP A 169 6.58 -11.98 -6.50
CA ASP A 169 5.61 -12.63 -5.65
C ASP A 169 4.27 -12.69 -6.40
N SER A 170 3.97 -13.86 -6.97
CA SER A 170 2.81 -14.04 -7.84
C SER A 170 1.48 -13.75 -7.14
N MET A 171 1.37 -14.06 -5.83
CA MET A 171 0.15 -13.80 -5.06
C MET A 171 -0.10 -12.30 -4.88
N LEU A 172 0.94 -11.53 -4.55
CA LEU A 172 0.83 -10.09 -4.38
C LEU A 172 0.52 -9.40 -5.70
N ILE A 173 1.17 -9.81 -6.79
CA ILE A 173 0.89 -9.22 -8.12
C ILE A 173 -0.51 -9.59 -8.60
N GLN A 174 -0.97 -10.85 -8.42
CA GLN A 174 -2.35 -11.22 -8.71
C GLN A 174 -3.35 -10.33 -7.96
N GLN A 175 -3.11 -10.07 -6.68
CA GLN A 175 -3.98 -9.22 -5.88
C GLN A 175 -4.00 -7.77 -6.38
N VAL A 176 -2.84 -7.22 -6.75
CA VAL A 176 -2.75 -5.86 -7.34
C VAL A 176 -3.54 -5.79 -8.64
N LEU A 177 -3.35 -6.73 -9.55
CA LEU A 177 -4.06 -6.76 -10.84
C LEU A 177 -5.57 -6.93 -10.66
N MET A 178 -6.00 -7.82 -9.75
CA MET A 178 -7.41 -7.97 -9.41
C MET A 178 -8.01 -6.67 -8.87
N ASN A 179 -7.33 -5.99 -7.95
CA ASN A 179 -7.80 -4.72 -7.41
C ASN A 179 -7.93 -3.64 -8.49
N LEU A 180 -6.98 -3.55 -9.42
CA LEU A 180 -7.02 -2.57 -10.52
C LEU A 180 -8.18 -2.87 -11.47
N LEU A 181 -8.36 -4.13 -11.89
CA LEU A 181 -9.46 -4.54 -12.76
C LEU A 181 -10.82 -4.35 -12.10
N GLU A 182 -10.95 -4.68 -10.80
CA GLU A 182 -12.18 -4.48 -10.04
C GLU A 182 -12.50 -2.98 -9.85
N ASN A 183 -11.50 -2.13 -9.63
CA ASN A 183 -11.70 -0.69 -9.55
C ASN A 183 -12.24 -0.13 -10.88
N ALA A 184 -11.66 -0.53 -12.00
CA ALA A 184 -12.16 -0.15 -13.32
C ALA A 184 -13.60 -0.65 -13.52
N ALA A 185 -13.89 -1.93 -13.20
CA ALA A 185 -15.22 -2.53 -13.34
C ALA A 185 -16.30 -1.84 -12.50
N LEU A 186 -15.96 -1.30 -11.33
CA LEU A 186 -16.92 -0.74 -10.37
C LEU A 186 -17.10 0.79 -10.51
N HIS A 187 -16.08 1.49 -11.00
CA HIS A 187 -16.05 2.96 -10.95
C HIS A 187 -16.01 3.64 -12.32
N ALA A 188 -15.74 2.92 -13.40
CA ALA A 188 -15.77 3.48 -14.74
C ALA A 188 -17.23 3.57 -15.23
N GLU A 189 -17.86 4.75 -15.06
CA GLU A 189 -19.22 5.00 -15.57
C GLU A 189 -19.22 4.98 -17.09
N GLY A 190 -20.07 4.09 -17.67
CA GLY A 190 -20.21 3.99 -19.12
C GLY A 190 -19.09 3.25 -19.83
N MET A 191 -18.26 2.52 -19.09
CA MET A 191 -17.17 1.71 -19.64
C MET A 191 -17.68 0.70 -20.67
N THR A 192 -17.10 0.74 -21.87
CA THR A 192 -17.39 -0.20 -22.96
C THR A 192 -16.22 -1.16 -23.20
N LYS A 193 -15.02 -0.80 -22.71
CA LYS A 193 -13.80 -1.56 -22.94
C LYS A 193 -12.89 -1.50 -21.72
N LEU A 194 -12.41 -2.66 -21.29
CA LEU A 194 -11.38 -2.81 -20.25
C LEU A 194 -10.19 -3.55 -20.85
N THR A 195 -9.01 -2.97 -20.77
CA THR A 195 -7.79 -3.55 -21.36
C THR A 195 -6.73 -3.76 -20.28
N LEU A 196 -6.18 -4.97 -20.23
CA LEU A 196 -4.99 -5.29 -19.46
C LEU A 196 -3.82 -5.44 -20.45
N LYS A 197 -2.91 -4.49 -20.42
CA LYS A 197 -1.72 -4.47 -21.29
C LYS A 197 -0.47 -4.73 -20.49
N VAL A 198 0.38 -5.60 -21.01
CA VAL A 198 1.69 -5.89 -20.42
C VAL A 198 2.77 -5.68 -21.47
N PHE A 199 3.79 -4.93 -21.12
CA PHE A 199 4.95 -4.69 -21.99
C PHE A 199 6.22 -4.53 -21.17
N THR A 200 7.38 -4.61 -21.84
CA THR A 200 8.68 -4.48 -21.19
C THR A 200 9.33 -3.15 -21.56
N VAL A 201 9.88 -2.48 -20.55
CA VAL A 201 10.68 -1.25 -20.73
C VAL A 201 12.05 -1.50 -20.07
N GLY A 202 13.05 -1.75 -20.89
CA GLY A 202 14.38 -2.14 -20.41
C GLY A 202 14.32 -3.43 -19.60
N ASN A 203 14.66 -3.37 -18.32
CA ASN A 203 14.63 -4.54 -17.40
C ASN A 203 13.42 -4.54 -16.48
N ARG A 204 12.30 -3.93 -16.89
CA ARG A 204 11.05 -3.86 -16.09
C ARG A 204 9.88 -4.32 -16.93
N ALA A 205 8.98 -5.09 -16.30
CA ALA A 205 7.66 -5.35 -16.85
C ALA A 205 6.70 -4.26 -16.35
N VAL A 206 5.88 -3.73 -17.23
CA VAL A 206 4.85 -2.74 -16.95
C VAL A 206 3.50 -3.38 -17.18
N PHE A 207 2.64 -3.31 -16.18
CA PHE A 207 1.24 -3.73 -16.24
C PHE A 207 0.39 -2.48 -16.27
N GLU A 208 -0.41 -2.33 -17.29
CA GLU A 208 -1.29 -1.19 -17.51
C GLU A 208 -2.73 -1.68 -17.60
N VAL A 209 -3.61 -1.11 -16.77
CA VAL A 209 -5.06 -1.34 -16.83
C VAL A 209 -5.71 -0.06 -17.29
N THR A 210 -6.44 -0.13 -18.39
CA THR A 210 -7.09 1.02 -19.03
C THR A 210 -8.56 0.73 -19.21
N ASP A 211 -9.40 1.64 -18.75
CA ASP A 211 -10.82 1.77 -19.01
C ASP A 211 -11.07 2.94 -19.97
N ASN A 212 -12.17 2.92 -20.72
CA ASN A 212 -12.57 4.01 -21.62
C ASN A 212 -13.87 4.67 -21.19
#